data_27bb0942a6f9dd4242863ed57d955db8
#
_entry.id   27bb0942a6f9dd4242863ed57d955db8
#
_cell.length_a   1.000
_cell.length_b   1.000
_cell.length_c   1.000
_cell.angle_alpha   90.00
_cell.angle_beta   90.00
_cell.angle_gamma   90.00
#
_symmetry.space_group_name_H-M   'P 1'
#
loop_
_entity.id
_entity.type
_entity.pdbx_description
1 polymer ?
#
loop_
_entity_poly.entity_id
_entity_poly.type
_entity_poly.pdbx_seq_one_letter_code
_entity_poly.pdbx_strand_id
1 'polypeptide(L)'
;MRGAAGLGGTIGPVTDPADQPAADQPATAGLAEEPPAEQAAEEPAAEEPADGDTEAPAAEPGAGIGAPIPSAATTGGLNSGDIVSGIVQSVERREVELDLGSGRVGVIGSRHWAAGLEVDLTGEAQVGDTVEAAVLVREDHKQRIVLSRSWGRQQRAWELAEGARKNGEIISGTVTDAVAAGLTVDIGIRAFVPASMAGDDDLEALVGTEVECKVTEVNRLKGRCILSRKAALRTRDRQATRKRLSELSPGETIRARVTKIEDFGALVLAEGNLRGRIRRSELSWFRVRRPGDVVSVGDEVDAVVVHTAPAKFNLDLSLRTGEDPLKSIRPGERHQATVAALAPFGAFVTLSDGIEGLVPTAELAEHPIRHPREVVVPGDSVLTEVTKVDRQRRDLELSVNLAVLVRPADQA
;
A
#
# COMPACT_ATOMS: atom_id res chain seq x y z
N MET A 1 1.67 15.45 -71.22
CA MET A 1 2.42 14.46 -72.04
C MET A 1 2.49 13.23 -71.20
N ARG A 2 1.64 12.26 -71.48
CA ARG A 2 1.89 10.98 -72.14
C ARG A 2 2.90 10.15 -71.37
N GLY A 3 2.67 8.94 -70.87
CA GLY A 3 1.77 7.84 -71.21
C GLY A 3 2.10 6.73 -70.24
N ALA A 4 1.17 6.01 -69.78
CA ALA A 4 0.51 4.86 -70.36
C ALA A 4 1.29 3.54 -70.29
N ALA A 5 0.59 2.58 -69.69
CA ALA A 5 0.53 1.14 -69.99
C ALA A 5 1.58 0.27 -69.28
N GLY A 6 1.24 -0.88 -68.78
CA GLY A 6 0.10 -1.75 -68.83
C GLY A 6 0.41 -3.10 -68.23
N LEU A 7 -0.62 -3.71 -67.72
CA LEU A 7 -1.13 -5.06 -67.98
C LEU A 7 -0.30 -6.32 -67.59
N GLY A 8 -0.99 -7.19 -66.87
CA GLY A 8 -0.90 -8.65 -66.90
C GLY A 8 -0.86 -9.24 -65.51
N GLY A 9 -1.87 -9.74 -64.84
CA GLY A 9 -2.87 -10.70 -65.29
C GLY A 9 -2.37 -12.11 -65.05
N THR A 10 -2.84 -12.78 -63.97
CA THR A 10 -3.32 -14.16 -64.13
C THR A 10 -3.91 -14.69 -62.81
N ILE A 11 -5.09 -15.20 -62.97
CA ILE A 11 -6.10 -15.74 -62.08
C ILE A 11 -5.81 -17.23 -61.82
N GLY A 12 -6.11 -17.66 -60.58
CA GLY A 12 -6.81 -18.86 -60.19
C GLY A 12 -6.03 -20.13 -59.90
N PRO A 13 -6.65 -21.18 -59.30
CA PRO A 13 -7.99 -21.21 -58.71
C PRO A 13 -8.05 -21.81 -57.26
N VAL A 14 -9.18 -21.58 -56.65
CA VAL A 14 -9.94 -22.26 -55.62
C VAL A 14 -9.92 -23.77 -55.66
N THR A 15 -9.73 -24.45 -54.50
CA THR A 15 -10.39 -25.72 -54.21
C THR A 15 -10.56 -25.86 -52.68
N ASP A 16 -11.79 -25.89 -52.25
CA ASP A 16 -12.41 -26.54 -51.15
C ASP A 16 -13.08 -27.81 -51.74
N PRO A 17 -13.61 -28.80 -51.03
CA PRO A 17 -13.74 -29.11 -49.59
C PRO A 17 -13.52 -30.60 -49.21
N ALA A 18 -13.69 -30.89 -47.89
CA ALA A 18 -14.23 -32.12 -47.31
C ALA A 18 -13.52 -33.47 -47.53
N ASP A 19 -13.09 -34.04 -46.40
CA ASP A 19 -13.53 -35.39 -46.03
C ASP A 19 -13.20 -35.70 -44.57
N GLN A 20 -14.23 -36.01 -43.80
CA GLN A 20 -14.13 -36.82 -42.60
C GLN A 20 -14.20 -38.33 -42.98
N PRO A 21 -13.68 -39.27 -42.18
CA PRO A 21 -14.63 -39.97 -41.36
C PRO A 21 -14.19 -40.31 -39.91
N ALA A 22 -15.20 -40.57 -39.16
CA ALA A 22 -15.30 -40.99 -37.77
C ALA A 22 -14.85 -42.40 -37.44
N ALA A 23 -14.91 -42.70 -36.13
CA ALA A 23 -14.91 -43.97 -35.41
C ALA A 23 -13.54 -44.42 -34.89
N ASP A 24 -13.33 -44.57 -33.56
CA ASP A 24 -13.91 -45.63 -32.73
C ASP A 24 -13.56 -45.37 -31.25
N GLN A 25 -14.52 -45.51 -30.35
CA GLN A 25 -14.29 -45.78 -28.94
C GLN A 25 -14.20 -47.31 -28.73
N PRO A 26 -13.58 -47.82 -27.65
CA PRO A 26 -14.37 -48.09 -26.47
C PRO A 26 -13.66 -47.88 -25.10
N ALA A 27 -14.51 -47.70 -24.14
CA ALA A 27 -14.35 -47.63 -22.71
C ALA A 27 -13.55 -48.78 -22.06
N THR A 28 -12.81 -48.45 -20.97
CA THR A 28 -12.77 -49.31 -19.78
C THR A 28 -12.58 -48.46 -18.53
N ALA A 29 -13.38 -48.79 -17.55
CA ALA A 29 -13.46 -48.33 -16.20
C ALA A 29 -12.21 -48.65 -15.38
N GLY A 30 -11.92 -47.81 -14.40
CA GLY A 30 -10.89 -48.02 -13.38
C GLY A 30 -11.04 -47.03 -12.24
N LEU A 31 -11.91 -47.35 -11.31
CA LEU A 31 -11.90 -47.20 -9.85
C LEU A 31 -11.08 -46.08 -9.22
N ALA A 32 -11.83 -45.28 -8.46
CA ALA A 32 -11.45 -44.34 -7.46
C ALA A 32 -10.51 -44.93 -6.40
N GLU A 33 -9.53 -44.15 -6.00
CA GLU A 33 -8.85 -44.33 -4.72
C GLU A 33 -8.76 -42.94 -4.07
N GLU A 34 -9.56 -42.77 -3.00
CA GLU A 34 -9.44 -41.66 -2.06
C GLU A 34 -8.17 -41.86 -1.22
N PRO A 35 -7.37 -40.83 -0.95
CA PRO A 35 -6.39 -40.89 0.13
C PRO A 35 -7.05 -40.56 1.48
N PRO A 36 -6.59 -41.15 2.57
CA PRO A 36 -7.24 -41.11 3.88
C PRO A 36 -7.01 -39.80 4.60
N ALA A 37 -8.02 -39.40 5.35
CA ALA A 37 -8.00 -38.35 6.34
C ALA A 37 -6.91 -38.60 7.40
N GLU A 38 -5.97 -37.67 7.56
CA GLU A 38 -5.01 -37.69 8.66
C GLU A 38 -5.33 -36.54 9.62
N GLN A 39 -5.70 -36.98 10.75
CA GLN A 39 -5.81 -36.52 12.13
C GLN A 39 -5.38 -35.06 12.42
N ALA A 40 -6.34 -34.39 13.04
CA ALA A 40 -6.17 -33.19 13.85
C ALA A 40 -5.08 -33.39 14.91
N ALA A 41 -4.07 -32.53 14.92
CA ALA A 41 -3.16 -32.35 16.01
C ALA A 41 -3.61 -31.15 16.85
N GLU A 42 -3.82 -31.43 18.12
CA GLU A 42 -4.15 -30.50 19.20
C GLU A 42 -3.16 -29.35 19.30
N GLU A 43 -3.69 -28.12 19.36
CA GLU A 43 -2.96 -26.94 19.83
C GLU A 43 -2.72 -27.07 21.35
N PRO A 44 -1.53 -26.78 21.85
CA PRO A 44 -1.36 -26.52 23.27
C PRO A 44 -1.73 -25.08 23.59
N ALA A 45 -2.60 -24.92 24.56
CA ALA A 45 -2.98 -23.67 25.19
C ALA A 45 -1.75 -22.89 25.67
N ALA A 46 -1.63 -21.65 25.22
CA ALA A 46 -0.67 -20.69 25.78
C ALA A 46 -1.29 -20.01 26.99
N GLU A 47 -0.63 -20.18 28.12
CA GLU A 47 -0.86 -19.47 29.37
C GLU A 47 -0.64 -17.96 29.19
N GLU A 48 -1.59 -17.16 29.65
CA GLU A 48 -1.43 -15.73 29.88
C GLU A 48 -0.45 -15.50 31.05
N PRO A 49 0.46 -14.54 30.92
CA PRO A 49 1.05 -13.93 32.14
C PRO A 49 0.37 -12.59 32.45
N ALA A 50 0.08 -12.49 33.72
CA ALA A 50 -0.58 -11.43 34.45
C ALA A 50 0.05 -10.03 34.27
N ASP A 51 -0.84 -9.06 34.45
CA ASP A 51 -0.63 -7.63 34.63
C ASP A 51 0.58 -7.27 35.48
N GLY A 52 1.38 -6.36 34.94
CA GLY A 52 2.40 -5.62 35.65
C GLY A 52 2.45 -4.20 35.09
N ASP A 53 1.64 -3.31 35.72
CA ASP A 53 1.74 -1.87 35.58
C ASP A 53 3.18 -1.42 35.84
N THR A 54 3.85 -0.84 34.84
CA THR A 54 4.96 0.07 35.08
C THR A 54 4.89 1.20 34.05
N GLU A 55 4.37 2.28 34.54
CA GLU A 55 4.34 3.61 33.94
C GLU A 55 5.77 4.05 33.56
N ALA A 56 6.01 4.23 32.29
CA ALA A 56 7.22 4.85 31.75
C ALA A 56 6.93 6.31 31.39
N PRO A 57 7.76 7.26 31.84
CA PRO A 57 7.51 8.68 31.64
C PRO A 57 7.76 9.10 30.19
N ALA A 58 6.91 10.03 29.74
CA ALA A 58 7.00 10.72 28.47
C ALA A 58 8.38 11.34 28.25
N ALA A 59 9.02 11.00 27.13
CA ALA A 59 10.22 11.68 26.64
C ALA A 59 9.82 12.76 25.64
N GLU A 60 10.12 14.00 25.99
CA GLU A 60 10.03 15.17 25.15
C GLU A 60 11.03 15.11 23.97
N PRO A 61 10.74 15.76 22.83
CA PRO A 61 11.69 15.85 21.71
C PRO A 61 12.67 16.98 21.97
N GLY A 62 13.85 16.65 22.48
CA GLY A 62 14.97 17.56 22.66
C GLY A 62 16.02 17.33 21.56
N ALA A 63 16.31 18.37 20.81
CA ALA A 63 17.47 18.47 19.93
C ALA A 63 18.76 18.23 20.73
N GLY A 64 19.68 17.45 20.19
CA GLY A 64 20.97 17.30 20.84
C GLY A 64 21.89 16.36 20.08
N ILE A 65 22.67 16.95 19.17
CA ILE A 65 24.13 16.78 19.06
C ILE A 65 24.64 15.53 19.78
N GLY A 66 25.23 14.62 18.99
CA GLY A 66 25.82 13.35 19.41
C GLY A 66 26.58 13.42 20.73
N ALA A 67 26.09 12.66 21.68
CA ALA A 67 26.87 12.30 22.83
C ALA A 67 28.01 11.37 22.36
N PRO A 68 29.24 11.54 22.87
CA PRO A 68 30.31 10.61 22.58
C PRO A 68 29.95 9.24 23.14
N ILE A 69 29.89 8.25 22.24
CA ILE A 69 29.74 6.86 22.64
C ILE A 69 30.97 6.53 23.49
N PRO A 70 30.80 6.04 24.72
CA PRO A 70 31.96 5.69 25.54
C PRO A 70 32.78 4.63 24.80
N SER A 71 34.03 4.94 24.54
CA SER A 71 35.05 4.00 24.08
C SER A 71 34.94 2.76 24.99
N ALA A 72 34.43 1.66 24.47
CA ALA A 72 34.59 0.38 25.12
C ALA A 72 36.12 0.08 25.13
N ALA A 73 36.71 0.28 26.28
CA ALA A 73 38.06 -0.16 26.56
C ALA A 73 38.10 -1.67 26.38
N THR A 74 38.40 -2.11 25.16
CA THR A 74 38.61 -3.52 24.86
C THR A 74 39.97 -3.91 25.44
N THR A 75 39.94 -4.49 26.62
CA THR A 75 41.13 -5.12 27.29
C THR A 75 41.56 -6.40 26.58
N GLY A 76 41.28 -6.54 25.29
CA GLY A 76 41.67 -7.62 24.39
C GLY A 76 42.57 -7.09 23.29
N GLY A 77 43.56 -7.90 22.86
CA GLY A 77 44.45 -7.50 21.79
C GLY A 77 43.67 -7.12 20.53
N LEU A 78 44.00 -5.95 19.96
CA LEU A 78 43.44 -5.46 18.70
C LEU A 78 43.77 -6.43 17.56
N ASN A 79 42.80 -6.86 16.79
CA ASN A 79 42.99 -7.71 15.61
C ASN A 79 42.98 -6.89 14.33
N SER A 80 43.64 -7.40 13.30
CA SER A 80 43.53 -6.80 11.96
C SER A 80 42.05 -6.85 11.53
N GLY A 81 41.53 -5.70 11.11
CA GLY A 81 40.11 -5.50 10.76
C GLY A 81 39.26 -4.89 11.86
N ASP A 82 39.72 -4.83 13.11
CA ASP A 82 38.96 -4.18 14.19
C ASP A 82 38.88 -2.66 13.92
N ILE A 83 37.71 -2.08 14.13
CA ILE A 83 37.49 -0.64 14.01
C ILE A 83 37.78 -0.01 15.37
N VAL A 84 38.63 0.98 15.38
CA VAL A 84 39.04 1.74 16.57
C VAL A 84 38.80 3.24 16.33
N SER A 85 38.42 3.94 17.39
CA SER A 85 38.33 5.40 17.40
C SER A 85 39.52 5.97 18.14
N GLY A 86 40.17 6.97 17.57
CA GLY A 86 41.28 7.67 18.18
C GLY A 86 41.16 9.18 18.04
N ILE A 87 41.83 9.91 18.95
CA ILE A 87 41.89 11.37 18.91
C ILE A 87 43.20 11.75 18.23
N VAL A 88 43.15 12.66 17.24
CA VAL A 88 44.31 13.16 16.53
C VAL A 88 45.22 13.90 17.50
N GLN A 89 46.44 13.38 17.67
CA GLN A 89 47.48 14.03 18.49
C GLN A 89 48.44 14.90 17.67
N SER A 90 48.84 14.40 16.49
CA SER A 90 49.71 15.13 15.58
C SER A 90 49.28 14.91 14.12
N VAL A 91 49.46 15.94 13.29
CA VAL A 91 49.24 15.90 11.86
C VAL A 91 50.52 16.28 11.14
N GLU A 92 51.05 15.33 10.41
CA GLU A 92 52.18 15.57 9.49
C GLU A 92 51.67 15.44 8.04
N ARG A 93 52.46 15.91 7.09
CA ARG A 93 52.08 15.89 5.67
C ARG A 93 51.71 14.49 5.14
N ARG A 94 52.35 13.43 5.69
CA ARG A 94 52.20 12.05 5.20
C ARG A 94 51.59 11.09 6.22
N GLU A 95 51.53 11.45 7.49
CA GLU A 95 50.97 10.60 8.55
C GLU A 95 50.22 11.43 9.60
N VAL A 96 49.18 10.83 10.18
CA VAL A 96 48.43 11.36 11.32
C VAL A 96 48.60 10.39 12.46
N GLU A 97 48.98 10.89 13.64
CA GLU A 97 49.04 10.09 14.85
C GLU A 97 47.77 10.27 15.67
N LEU A 98 47.26 9.15 16.16
CA LEU A 98 46.06 9.08 16.95
C LEU A 98 46.35 8.50 18.33
N ASP A 99 45.79 9.10 19.34
CA ASP A 99 45.68 8.46 20.67
C ASP A 99 44.49 7.50 20.69
N LEU A 100 44.76 6.23 20.89
CA LEU A 100 43.77 5.18 21.01
C LEU A 100 43.39 4.88 22.46
N GLY A 101 43.90 5.66 23.40
CA GLY A 101 43.78 5.41 24.82
C GLY A 101 44.70 4.31 25.34
N SER A 102 44.84 4.23 26.67
CA SER A 102 45.70 3.25 27.36
C SER A 102 47.17 3.31 26.95
N GLY A 103 47.68 4.48 26.48
CA GLY A 103 49.07 4.67 26.06
C GLY A 103 49.40 4.06 24.70
N ARG A 104 48.40 3.70 23.92
CA ARG A 104 48.58 3.16 22.55
C ARG A 104 48.50 4.28 21.53
N VAL A 105 49.43 4.31 20.61
CA VAL A 105 49.51 5.27 19.51
C VAL A 105 49.14 4.56 18.19
N GLY A 106 48.15 5.09 17.49
CA GLY A 106 47.77 4.70 16.14
C GLY A 106 48.40 5.64 15.11
N VAL A 107 48.73 5.13 13.93
CA VAL A 107 49.24 5.94 12.82
C VAL A 107 48.42 5.64 11.54
N ILE A 108 48.00 6.70 10.86
CA ILE A 108 47.33 6.60 9.54
C ILE A 108 48.23 7.29 8.52
N GLY A 109 48.79 6.54 7.57
CA GLY A 109 49.54 7.10 6.45
C GLY A 109 48.63 7.74 5.40
N SER A 110 49.14 8.69 4.61
CA SER A 110 48.39 9.42 3.57
C SER A 110 47.63 8.54 2.58
N ARG A 111 48.17 7.38 2.20
CA ARG A 111 47.52 6.39 1.33
C ARG A 111 46.36 5.66 1.97
N HIS A 112 46.31 5.65 3.29
CA HIS A 112 45.26 4.98 4.10
C HIS A 112 44.21 5.97 4.63
N TRP A 113 44.40 7.26 4.38
CA TRP A 113 43.46 8.32 4.74
C TRP A 113 42.29 8.40 3.74
N ALA A 114 42.60 8.55 2.46
CA ALA A 114 41.66 8.49 1.35
C ALA A 114 42.00 7.32 0.43
N ALA A 115 41.01 6.66 -0.14
CA ALA A 115 41.19 5.41 -0.88
C ALA A 115 42.17 5.53 -2.05
N GLY A 116 43.43 5.10 -1.80
CA GLY A 116 44.48 4.96 -2.82
C GLY A 116 45.13 6.25 -3.33
N LEU A 117 44.77 7.41 -2.82
CA LEU A 117 45.34 8.70 -3.18
C LEU A 117 46.33 9.16 -2.10
N GLU A 118 47.51 9.63 -2.49
CA GLU A 118 48.36 10.39 -1.58
C GLU A 118 47.78 11.79 -1.40
N VAL A 119 47.22 12.05 -0.23
CA VAL A 119 46.66 13.34 0.14
C VAL A 119 47.57 14.04 1.12
N ASP A 120 47.66 15.37 1.01
CA ASP A 120 48.32 16.19 2.01
C ASP A 120 47.44 16.28 3.24
N LEU A 121 47.82 15.63 4.33
CA LEU A 121 46.99 15.46 5.51
C LEU A 121 46.87 16.73 6.37
N THR A 122 47.73 17.72 6.16
CA THR A 122 47.74 18.97 6.94
C THR A 122 46.47 19.82 6.73
N GLY A 123 45.78 19.61 5.59
CA GLY A 123 44.48 20.26 5.31
C GLY A 123 43.26 19.40 5.61
N GLU A 124 43.44 18.10 5.87
CA GLU A 124 42.36 17.14 5.98
C GLU A 124 42.01 16.70 7.42
N ALA A 125 42.94 16.92 8.36
CA ALA A 125 42.78 16.56 9.75
C ALA A 125 43.24 17.67 10.66
N GLN A 126 42.58 17.85 11.80
CA GLN A 126 42.97 18.79 12.84
C GLN A 126 43.30 18.04 14.14
N VAL A 127 44.24 18.58 14.91
CA VAL A 127 44.55 18.05 16.24
C VAL A 127 43.31 18.17 17.15
N GLY A 128 42.92 17.08 17.78
CA GLY A 128 41.75 16.98 18.59
C GLY A 128 40.54 16.35 17.88
N ASP A 129 40.61 16.14 16.56
CA ASP A 129 39.52 15.44 15.83
C ASP A 129 39.46 13.96 16.26
N THR A 130 38.25 13.43 16.32
CA THR A 130 38.02 12.00 16.52
C THR A 130 37.95 11.29 15.18
N VAL A 131 38.83 10.33 14.95
CA VAL A 131 38.90 9.57 13.70
C VAL A 131 38.67 8.09 13.95
N GLU A 132 37.75 7.50 13.21
CA GLU A 132 37.57 6.05 13.17
C GLU A 132 38.39 5.44 12.06
N ALA A 133 39.11 4.36 12.38
CA ALA A 133 39.95 3.65 11.43
C ALA A 133 40.03 2.15 11.76
N ALA A 134 40.27 1.33 10.74
CA ALA A 134 40.49 -0.10 10.92
C ALA A 134 41.96 -0.41 11.15
N VAL A 135 42.24 -1.38 12.01
CA VAL A 135 43.59 -1.88 12.28
C VAL A 135 44.09 -2.67 11.08
N LEU A 136 45.19 -2.21 10.45
CA LEU A 136 45.87 -2.94 9.39
C LEU A 136 46.93 -3.90 9.97
N VAL A 137 47.85 -3.34 10.78
CA VAL A 137 48.94 -4.07 11.41
C VAL A 137 49.03 -3.65 12.87
N ARG A 138 49.19 -4.62 13.75
CA ARG A 138 49.17 -4.38 15.20
C ARG A 138 50.34 -3.49 15.68
N GLU A 139 51.49 -3.62 15.10
CA GLU A 139 52.67 -2.84 15.49
C GLU A 139 53.59 -2.60 14.29
N ASP A 140 54.06 -1.37 14.14
CA ASP A 140 55.13 -1.00 13.23
C ASP A 140 56.49 -1.07 13.95
N HIS A 141 57.58 -0.71 13.25
CA HIS A 141 58.93 -0.67 13.81
C HIS A 141 59.09 0.29 15.01
N LYS A 142 58.11 1.19 15.25
CA LYS A 142 58.09 2.14 16.35
C LYS A 142 57.03 1.75 17.43
N GLN A 143 56.54 0.52 17.41
CA GLN A 143 55.50 0.02 18.31
C GLN A 143 54.19 0.78 18.21
N ARG A 144 53.87 1.36 17.04
CA ARG A 144 52.64 2.06 16.75
C ARG A 144 51.67 1.14 15.97
N ILE A 145 50.38 1.30 16.17
CA ILE A 145 49.36 0.53 15.47
C ILE A 145 49.08 1.19 14.12
N VAL A 146 49.31 0.47 13.02
CA VAL A 146 49.01 0.99 11.68
C VAL A 146 47.55 0.86 11.40
N LEU A 147 46.89 1.98 11.07
CA LEU A 147 45.47 2.13 10.87
C LEU A 147 45.17 2.56 9.44
N SER A 148 43.96 2.26 8.99
CA SER A 148 43.39 2.73 7.72
C SER A 148 41.99 3.32 7.92
N ARG A 149 41.88 4.63 7.68
CA ARG A 149 40.58 5.32 7.69
C ARG A 149 39.73 4.88 6.51
N SER A 150 40.30 4.75 5.33
CA SER A 150 39.60 4.31 4.14
C SER A 150 39.03 2.91 4.30
N TRP A 151 39.80 1.98 4.86
CA TRP A 151 39.32 0.63 5.13
C TRP A 151 38.28 0.59 6.28
N GLY A 152 38.46 1.38 7.33
CA GLY A 152 37.48 1.54 8.40
C GLY A 152 36.14 2.03 7.88
N ARG A 153 36.15 3.07 7.03
CA ARG A 153 34.92 3.56 6.36
C ARG A 153 34.24 2.48 5.51
N GLN A 154 35.03 1.74 4.74
CA GLN A 154 34.51 0.66 3.91
C GLN A 154 33.91 -0.47 4.76
N GLN A 155 34.55 -0.86 5.85
CA GLN A 155 34.01 -1.86 6.79
C GLN A 155 32.68 -1.40 7.39
N ARG A 156 32.64 -0.16 7.85
CA ARG A 156 31.41 0.45 8.40
C ARG A 156 30.26 0.48 7.36
N ALA A 157 30.60 0.85 6.11
CA ALA A 157 29.63 0.87 5.04
C ALA A 157 29.06 -0.53 4.72
N TRP A 158 29.90 -1.58 4.79
CA TRP A 158 29.42 -2.96 4.66
C TRP A 158 28.48 -3.36 5.81
N GLU A 159 28.81 -3.02 7.05
CA GLU A 159 27.98 -3.28 8.22
C GLU A 159 26.62 -2.56 8.12
N LEU A 160 26.65 -1.29 7.72
CA LEU A 160 25.42 -0.52 7.47
C LEU A 160 24.57 -1.16 6.36
N ALA A 161 25.19 -1.58 5.26
CA ALA A 161 24.48 -2.23 4.17
C ALA A 161 23.87 -3.58 4.59
N GLU A 162 24.59 -4.38 5.39
CA GLU A 162 24.07 -5.64 5.95
C GLU A 162 22.93 -5.39 6.94
N GLY A 163 23.07 -4.40 7.83
CA GLY A 163 22.03 -3.96 8.76
C GLY A 163 20.78 -3.48 8.03
N ALA A 164 20.95 -2.59 7.06
CA ALA A 164 19.86 -2.07 6.24
C ALA A 164 19.13 -3.18 5.45
N ARG A 165 19.87 -4.20 4.98
CA ARG A 165 19.25 -5.37 4.33
C ARG A 165 18.40 -6.17 5.30
N LYS A 166 18.88 -6.43 6.52
CA LYS A 166 18.14 -7.19 7.56
C LYS A 166 16.89 -6.45 8.03
N ASN A 167 17.02 -5.16 8.31
CA ASN A 167 15.94 -4.33 8.82
C ASN A 167 15.00 -3.83 7.72
N GLY A 168 15.43 -3.92 6.45
CA GLY A 168 14.68 -3.37 5.33
C GLY A 168 14.68 -1.83 5.28
N GLU A 169 15.69 -1.20 5.86
CA GLU A 169 15.87 0.26 5.90
C GLU A 169 16.24 0.82 4.53
N ILE A 170 15.91 2.09 4.34
CA ILE A 170 16.28 2.86 3.15
C ILE A 170 17.61 3.55 3.47
N ILE A 171 18.57 3.46 2.56
CA ILE A 171 19.86 4.15 2.64
C ILE A 171 19.96 5.14 1.50
N SER A 172 20.64 6.25 1.77
CA SER A 172 20.99 7.24 0.75
C SER A 172 22.37 6.97 0.18
N GLY A 173 22.57 7.29 -1.07
CA GLY A 173 23.88 7.22 -1.73
C GLY A 173 23.94 8.11 -2.95
N THR A 174 25.15 8.51 -3.33
CA THR A 174 25.39 9.38 -4.48
C THR A 174 25.62 8.54 -5.73
N VAL A 175 24.92 8.85 -6.81
CA VAL A 175 25.12 8.20 -8.11
C VAL A 175 26.45 8.71 -8.71
N THR A 176 27.41 7.81 -8.87
CA THR A 176 28.72 8.14 -9.43
C THR A 176 28.79 7.95 -10.95
N ASP A 177 28.04 6.97 -11.47
CA ASP A 177 28.08 6.65 -12.88
C ASP A 177 26.78 5.98 -13.33
N ALA A 178 26.39 6.20 -14.59
CA ALA A 178 25.25 5.58 -15.24
C ALA A 178 25.71 4.79 -16.47
N VAL A 179 25.33 3.53 -16.52
CA VAL A 179 25.61 2.64 -17.66
C VAL A 179 24.30 2.01 -18.14
N ALA A 180 24.27 1.48 -19.35
CA ALA A 180 23.08 0.83 -19.91
C ALA A 180 22.51 -0.31 -19.01
N ALA A 181 23.37 -0.95 -18.20
CA ALA A 181 22.99 -2.02 -17.28
C ALA A 181 22.38 -1.48 -15.96
N GLY A 182 22.59 -0.20 -15.61
CA GLY A 182 22.12 0.40 -14.36
C GLY A 182 23.01 1.52 -13.85
N LEU A 183 22.85 1.85 -12.56
CA LEU A 183 23.58 2.92 -11.88
C LEU A 183 24.62 2.37 -10.93
N THR A 184 25.76 3.05 -10.84
CA THR A 184 26.72 2.87 -9.76
C THR A 184 26.47 3.93 -8.70
N VAL A 185 26.30 3.48 -7.46
CA VAL A 185 25.99 4.35 -6.31
C VAL A 185 27.05 4.18 -5.24
N ASP A 186 27.57 5.28 -4.74
CA ASP A 186 28.46 5.29 -3.60
C ASP A 186 27.67 5.48 -2.30
N ILE A 187 27.74 4.47 -1.44
CA ILE A 187 27.19 4.46 -0.09
C ILE A 187 28.29 4.30 0.97
N GLY A 188 29.52 4.73 0.64
CA GLY A 188 30.77 4.40 1.35
C GLY A 188 31.44 3.12 0.84
N ILE A 189 30.71 2.35 0.04
CA ILE A 189 31.18 1.26 -0.81
C ILE A 189 30.50 1.38 -2.19
N ARG A 190 31.19 0.87 -3.20
CA ARG A 190 30.62 0.84 -4.53
C ARG A 190 29.46 -0.17 -4.60
N ALA A 191 28.26 0.33 -4.79
CA ALA A 191 27.04 -0.46 -4.93
C ALA A 191 26.46 -0.31 -6.34
N PHE A 192 25.64 -1.27 -6.77
CA PHE A 192 25.06 -1.29 -8.10
C PHE A 192 23.53 -1.37 -8.02
N VAL A 193 22.86 -0.53 -8.80
CA VAL A 193 21.40 -0.55 -9.00
C VAL A 193 21.13 -1.01 -10.43
N PRO A 194 20.63 -2.22 -10.67
CA PRO A 194 20.25 -2.68 -12.00
C PRO A 194 19.20 -1.74 -12.62
N ALA A 195 19.23 -1.54 -13.94
CA ALA A 195 18.30 -0.68 -14.66
C ALA A 195 16.83 -1.03 -14.38
N SER A 196 16.48 -2.34 -14.27
CA SER A 196 15.14 -2.81 -13.92
C SER A 196 14.69 -2.42 -12.50
N MET A 197 15.64 -2.04 -11.63
CA MET A 197 15.42 -1.66 -10.24
C MET A 197 15.68 -0.16 -9.99
N ALA A 198 16.11 0.60 -10.99
CA ALA A 198 16.40 2.03 -10.88
C ALA A 198 15.12 2.88 -10.86
N GLY A 199 14.05 2.46 -11.52
CA GLY A 199 12.81 3.20 -11.71
C GLY A 199 12.59 3.54 -13.16
N ASP A 200 11.67 4.43 -13.42
CA ASP A 200 11.28 4.82 -14.78
C ASP A 200 11.95 6.16 -15.21
N ASP A 201 12.88 6.69 -14.41
CA ASP A 201 13.58 7.94 -14.70
C ASP A 201 14.75 7.71 -15.68
N ASP A 202 15.17 8.79 -16.33
CA ASP A 202 16.39 8.80 -17.13
C ASP A 202 17.61 8.57 -16.21
N LEU A 203 18.33 7.48 -16.47
CA LEU A 203 19.47 7.09 -15.65
C LEU A 203 20.62 8.11 -15.69
N GLU A 204 20.82 8.74 -16.82
CA GLU A 204 21.89 9.73 -17.01
C GLU A 204 21.63 11.00 -16.21
N ALA A 205 20.36 11.41 -16.09
CA ALA A 205 19.97 12.57 -15.30
C ALA A 205 20.18 12.41 -13.78
N LEU A 206 20.36 11.18 -13.32
CA LEU A 206 20.59 10.88 -11.90
C LEU A 206 22.07 10.95 -11.49
N VAL A 207 22.99 11.04 -12.43
CA VAL A 207 24.43 11.11 -12.13
C VAL A 207 24.72 12.37 -11.30
N GLY A 208 25.46 12.20 -10.21
CA GLY A 208 25.78 13.27 -9.26
C GLY A 208 24.68 13.59 -8.26
N THR A 209 23.51 12.98 -8.38
CA THR A 209 22.43 13.17 -7.40
C THR A 209 22.47 12.15 -6.28
N GLU A 210 21.91 12.53 -5.13
CA GLU A 210 21.69 11.60 -4.02
C GLU A 210 20.39 10.84 -4.24
N VAL A 211 20.45 9.52 -4.17
CA VAL A 211 19.30 8.63 -4.37
C VAL A 211 19.05 7.74 -3.16
N GLU A 212 17.78 7.62 -2.81
CA GLU A 212 17.32 6.69 -1.78
C GLU A 212 17.18 5.29 -2.36
N CYS A 213 17.83 4.32 -1.76
CA CYS A 213 17.83 2.93 -2.21
C CYS A 213 17.58 1.96 -1.06
N LYS A 214 17.03 0.80 -1.40
CA LYS A 214 16.88 -0.33 -0.48
C LYS A 214 17.88 -1.42 -0.85
N VAL A 215 18.56 -1.96 0.15
CA VAL A 215 19.55 -3.02 -0.07
C VAL A 215 18.82 -4.33 -0.39
N THR A 216 19.14 -4.91 -1.55
CA THR A 216 18.56 -6.19 -1.99
C THR A 216 19.52 -7.34 -1.72
N GLU A 217 20.78 -7.19 -2.09
CA GLU A 217 21.79 -8.22 -1.92
C GLU A 217 23.09 -7.61 -1.41
N VAL A 218 23.72 -8.29 -0.45
CA VAL A 218 25.05 -7.96 0.05
C VAL A 218 25.92 -9.21 -0.01
N ASN A 219 27.01 -9.15 -0.74
CA ASN A 219 28.02 -10.20 -0.81
C ASN A 219 29.41 -9.61 -0.56
N ARG A 220 29.82 -9.63 0.69
CA ARG A 220 31.07 -9.03 1.15
C ARG A 220 32.30 -9.74 0.55
N LEU A 221 32.22 -11.08 0.39
CA LEU A 221 33.32 -11.87 -0.19
C LEU A 221 33.61 -11.52 -1.65
N LYS A 222 32.57 -11.21 -2.41
CA LYS A 222 32.64 -10.81 -3.81
C LYS A 222 32.71 -9.29 -3.99
N GLY A 223 32.71 -8.51 -2.89
CA GLY A 223 32.68 -7.06 -2.95
C GLY A 223 31.43 -6.50 -3.68
N ARG A 224 30.30 -7.22 -3.64
CA ARG A 224 29.09 -6.89 -4.40
C ARG A 224 27.96 -6.45 -3.48
N CYS A 225 27.41 -5.27 -3.73
CA CYS A 225 26.20 -4.75 -3.10
C CYS A 225 25.20 -4.36 -4.17
N ILE A 226 24.00 -4.93 -4.14
CA ILE A 226 22.91 -4.61 -5.07
C ILE A 226 21.85 -3.84 -4.34
N LEU A 227 21.46 -2.73 -4.94
CA LEU A 227 20.45 -1.82 -4.42
C LEU A 227 19.22 -1.76 -5.35
N SER A 228 18.09 -1.32 -4.82
CA SER A 228 16.86 -1.08 -5.55
C SER A 228 16.24 0.25 -5.16
N ARG A 229 16.29 1.24 -6.06
CA ARG A 229 15.61 2.52 -5.92
C ARG A 229 14.08 2.34 -5.98
N LYS A 230 13.61 1.53 -6.92
CA LYS A 230 12.19 1.20 -7.07
C LYS A 230 11.56 0.61 -5.78
N ALA A 231 12.32 -0.21 -5.03
CA ALA A 231 11.87 -0.74 -3.75
C ALA A 231 11.84 0.33 -2.65
N ALA A 232 12.79 1.29 -2.65
CA ALA A 232 12.80 2.42 -1.73
C ALA A 232 11.60 3.34 -1.99
N LEU A 233 11.36 3.74 -3.24
CA LEU A 233 10.21 4.55 -3.64
C LEU A 233 8.89 3.89 -3.23
N ARG A 234 8.71 2.61 -3.53
CA ARG A 234 7.51 1.86 -3.09
C ARG A 234 7.35 1.82 -1.57
N THR A 235 8.44 1.73 -0.83
CA THR A 235 8.38 1.73 0.64
C THR A 235 7.99 3.10 1.15
N ARG A 236 8.55 4.17 0.59
CA ARG A 236 8.21 5.56 0.89
C ARG A 236 6.74 5.87 0.58
N ASP A 237 6.26 5.46 -0.60
CA ASP A 237 4.85 5.64 -1.00
C ASP A 237 3.90 4.91 -0.04
N ARG A 238 4.26 3.68 0.36
CA ARG A 238 3.49 2.93 1.35
C ARG A 238 3.48 3.61 2.72
N GLN A 239 4.62 4.14 3.16
CA GLN A 239 4.69 4.86 4.43
C GLN A 239 3.87 6.15 4.37
N ALA A 240 3.97 6.92 3.27
CA ALA A 240 3.17 8.12 3.05
C ALA A 240 1.67 7.81 3.02
N THR A 241 1.27 6.76 2.29
CA THR A 241 -0.11 6.27 2.24
C THR A 241 -0.60 5.86 3.63
N ARG A 242 0.20 5.09 4.38
CA ARG A 242 -0.14 4.66 5.74
C ARG A 242 -0.31 5.86 6.68
N LYS A 243 0.59 6.84 6.62
CA LYS A 243 0.52 8.06 7.41
C LYS A 243 -0.77 8.83 7.10
N ARG A 244 -1.07 9.07 5.83
CA ARG A 244 -2.32 9.73 5.39
C ARG A 244 -3.57 8.98 5.88
N LEU A 245 -3.60 7.64 5.75
CA LEU A 245 -4.72 6.85 6.27
C LEU A 245 -4.87 6.93 7.78
N SER A 246 -3.78 7.15 8.53
CA SER A 246 -3.85 7.34 9.99
C SER A 246 -4.28 8.75 10.40
N GLU A 247 -4.15 9.73 9.52
CA GLU A 247 -4.58 11.12 9.73
C GLU A 247 -6.09 11.30 9.48
N LEU A 248 -6.69 10.44 8.64
CA LEU A 248 -8.12 10.49 8.35
C LEU A 248 -8.96 10.01 9.53
N SER A 249 -9.95 10.81 9.89
CA SER A 249 -10.89 10.51 10.97
C SER A 249 -12.23 9.98 10.42
N PRO A 250 -12.87 9.01 11.10
CA PRO A 250 -14.23 8.59 10.75
C PRO A 250 -15.19 9.79 10.82
N GLY A 251 -16.04 9.92 9.80
CA GLY A 251 -16.96 11.06 9.65
C GLY A 251 -16.42 12.20 8.80
N GLU A 252 -15.14 12.20 8.45
CA GLU A 252 -14.55 13.20 7.55
C GLU A 252 -15.01 12.98 6.11
N THR A 253 -15.31 14.07 5.40
CA THR A 253 -15.70 14.01 3.98
C THR A 253 -14.46 14.25 3.12
N ILE A 254 -14.23 13.34 2.19
CA ILE A 254 -13.12 13.40 1.23
C ILE A 254 -13.64 13.23 -0.19
N ARG A 255 -12.97 13.89 -1.13
CA ARG A 255 -13.29 13.73 -2.54
C ARG A 255 -12.63 12.47 -3.09
N ALA A 256 -13.41 11.68 -3.84
CA ALA A 256 -12.94 10.44 -4.43
C ALA A 256 -13.48 10.27 -5.85
N ARG A 257 -12.68 9.63 -6.71
CA ARG A 257 -13.08 9.29 -8.07
C ARG A 257 -13.34 7.79 -8.17
N VAL A 258 -14.48 7.43 -8.78
CA VAL A 258 -14.84 6.03 -9.03
C VAL A 258 -13.94 5.45 -10.12
N THR A 259 -13.16 4.41 -9.79
CA THR A 259 -12.24 3.76 -10.73
C THR A 259 -12.81 2.48 -11.32
N LYS A 260 -13.60 1.75 -10.54
CA LYS A 260 -14.21 0.48 -10.99
C LYS A 260 -15.49 0.21 -10.21
N ILE A 261 -16.46 -0.43 -10.86
CA ILE A 261 -17.70 -0.87 -10.26
C ILE A 261 -17.70 -2.40 -10.24
N GLU A 262 -18.00 -2.96 -9.07
CA GLU A 262 -18.09 -4.39 -8.81
C GLU A 262 -19.46 -4.72 -8.16
N ASP A 263 -19.86 -5.98 -8.12
CA ASP A 263 -21.17 -6.40 -7.54
C ASP A 263 -21.30 -6.04 -6.05
N PHE A 264 -20.20 -6.01 -5.33
CA PHE A 264 -20.17 -5.65 -3.90
C PHE A 264 -20.17 -4.13 -3.64
N GLY A 265 -19.95 -3.29 -4.68
CA GLY A 265 -19.86 -1.83 -4.55
C GLY A 265 -18.95 -1.17 -5.57
N ALA A 266 -18.39 -0.02 -5.22
CA ALA A 266 -17.48 0.75 -6.05
C ALA A 266 -16.07 0.81 -5.45
N LEU A 267 -15.06 0.70 -6.30
CA LEU A 267 -13.67 1.01 -5.97
C LEU A 267 -13.39 2.44 -6.36
N VAL A 268 -12.79 3.18 -5.46
CA VAL A 268 -12.53 4.61 -5.63
C VAL A 268 -11.08 4.95 -5.35
N LEU A 269 -10.63 6.02 -5.95
CA LEU A 269 -9.36 6.66 -5.69
C LEU A 269 -9.64 8.02 -5.04
N ALA A 270 -9.36 8.11 -3.74
CA ALA A 270 -9.52 9.33 -2.98
C ALA A 270 -8.30 10.25 -3.11
N GLU A 271 -8.41 11.48 -2.64
CA GLU A 271 -7.35 12.48 -2.63
C GLU A 271 -6.04 11.91 -2.06
N GLY A 272 -4.93 12.25 -2.72
CA GLY A 272 -3.62 11.74 -2.32
C GLY A 272 -3.35 10.29 -2.73
N ASN A 273 -4.05 9.79 -3.76
CA ASN A 273 -3.85 8.46 -4.33
C ASN A 273 -4.23 7.31 -3.39
N LEU A 274 -5.16 7.58 -2.45
CA LEU A 274 -5.64 6.60 -1.50
C LEU A 274 -6.70 5.69 -2.16
N ARG A 275 -6.43 4.40 -2.21
CA ARG A 275 -7.40 3.42 -2.71
C ARG A 275 -8.44 3.13 -1.64
N GLY A 276 -9.70 3.35 -1.98
CA GLY A 276 -10.85 3.10 -1.12
C GLY A 276 -11.90 2.21 -1.78
N ARG A 277 -12.84 1.77 -1.00
CA ARG A 277 -14.04 1.07 -1.48
C ARG A 277 -15.28 1.66 -0.83
N ILE A 278 -16.36 1.66 -1.58
CA ILE A 278 -17.70 1.99 -1.13
C ILE A 278 -18.54 0.72 -1.29
N ARG A 279 -18.99 0.15 -0.18
CA ARG A 279 -19.84 -1.05 -0.24
C ARG A 279 -21.19 -0.69 -0.86
N ARG A 280 -21.86 -1.66 -1.50
CA ARG A 280 -23.19 -1.45 -2.07
C ARG A 280 -24.19 -0.87 -1.08
N SER A 281 -24.13 -1.30 0.20
CA SER A 281 -24.96 -0.74 1.27
C SER A 281 -24.63 0.72 1.58
N GLU A 282 -23.45 1.20 1.28
CA GLU A 282 -22.96 2.55 1.58
C GLU A 282 -23.05 3.51 0.38
N LEU A 283 -23.52 3.04 -0.79
CA LEU A 283 -23.70 3.87 -1.98
C LEU A 283 -24.89 4.81 -1.86
N SER A 284 -25.95 4.38 -1.17
CA SER A 284 -27.16 5.18 -0.98
C SER A 284 -27.85 4.81 0.33
N TRP A 285 -28.68 5.73 0.85
CA TRP A 285 -29.64 5.48 1.90
C TRP A 285 -30.74 4.49 1.45
N PHE A 286 -30.96 4.39 0.12
CA PHE A 286 -31.99 3.56 -0.48
C PHE A 286 -31.43 2.20 -0.92
N ARG A 287 -32.32 1.26 -1.22
CA ARG A 287 -31.93 -0.07 -1.67
C ARG A 287 -31.34 -0.01 -3.08
N VAL A 288 -30.05 -0.26 -3.18
CA VAL A 288 -29.32 -0.28 -4.45
C VAL A 288 -29.39 -1.69 -5.04
N ARG A 289 -29.97 -1.83 -6.25
CA ARG A 289 -30.01 -3.11 -6.96
C ARG A 289 -28.67 -3.42 -7.61
N ARG A 290 -28.12 -2.47 -8.34
CA ARG A 290 -26.80 -2.55 -8.96
C ARG A 290 -26.02 -1.29 -8.60
N PRO A 291 -24.74 -1.40 -8.20
CA PRO A 291 -23.93 -0.22 -7.91
C PRO A 291 -23.85 0.79 -9.06
N GLY A 292 -23.90 0.31 -10.32
CA GLY A 292 -23.92 1.16 -11.51
C GLY A 292 -25.20 1.98 -11.72
N ASP A 293 -26.26 1.73 -10.94
CA ASP A 293 -27.48 2.56 -10.96
C ASP A 293 -27.28 3.86 -10.17
N VAL A 294 -26.27 3.94 -9.31
CA VAL A 294 -25.99 5.08 -8.43
C VAL A 294 -24.76 5.87 -8.87
N VAL A 295 -23.70 5.18 -9.29
CA VAL A 295 -22.43 5.78 -9.68
C VAL A 295 -21.91 5.18 -10.97
N SER A 296 -21.17 5.99 -11.73
CA SER A 296 -20.50 5.57 -12.97
C SER A 296 -18.99 5.62 -12.82
N VAL A 297 -18.27 4.82 -13.62
CA VAL A 297 -16.80 4.88 -13.65
C VAL A 297 -16.35 6.25 -14.14
N GLY A 298 -15.48 6.90 -13.38
CA GLY A 298 -14.98 8.25 -13.67
C GLY A 298 -15.66 9.35 -12.86
N ASP A 299 -16.78 9.07 -12.20
CA ASP A 299 -17.48 10.05 -11.37
C ASP A 299 -16.62 10.52 -10.20
N GLU A 300 -16.68 11.83 -9.94
CA GLU A 300 -16.13 12.44 -8.73
C GLU A 300 -17.23 12.58 -7.70
N VAL A 301 -17.02 12.00 -6.53
CA VAL A 301 -18.00 11.93 -5.46
C VAL A 301 -17.39 12.39 -4.14
N ASP A 302 -18.17 13.10 -3.35
CA ASP A 302 -17.82 13.43 -1.98
C ASP A 302 -18.28 12.28 -1.07
N ALA A 303 -17.33 11.59 -0.46
CA ALA A 303 -17.58 10.41 0.33
C ALA A 303 -17.12 10.61 1.79
N VAL A 304 -17.90 10.08 2.71
CA VAL A 304 -17.59 10.12 4.14
C VAL A 304 -16.77 8.91 4.54
N VAL A 305 -15.72 9.14 5.30
CA VAL A 305 -14.87 8.08 5.85
C VAL A 305 -15.64 7.30 6.91
N VAL A 306 -15.85 6.01 6.68
CA VAL A 306 -16.50 5.10 7.63
C VAL A 306 -15.47 4.42 8.51
N HIS A 307 -14.44 3.86 7.88
CA HIS A 307 -13.40 3.12 8.57
C HIS A 307 -12.08 3.21 7.82
N THR A 308 -11.00 3.36 8.59
CA THR A 308 -9.63 3.33 8.06
C THR A 308 -8.87 2.17 8.70
N ALA A 309 -8.14 1.42 7.90
CA ALA A 309 -7.22 0.39 8.39
C ALA A 309 -5.82 0.59 7.78
N PRO A 310 -4.99 1.47 8.36
CA PRO A 310 -3.69 1.86 7.81
C PRO A 310 -2.74 0.68 7.61
N ALA A 311 -2.80 -0.34 8.48
CA ALA A 311 -1.97 -1.54 8.37
C ALA A 311 -2.30 -2.39 7.14
N LYS A 312 -3.55 -2.38 6.69
CA LYS A 312 -4.06 -3.13 5.53
C LYS A 312 -4.24 -2.27 4.29
N PHE A 313 -3.90 -0.97 4.35
CA PHE A 313 -4.14 0.00 3.28
C PHE A 313 -5.60 0.03 2.82
N ASN A 314 -6.55 -0.16 3.75
CA ASN A 314 -7.97 -0.18 3.49
C ASN A 314 -8.62 1.14 3.92
N LEU A 315 -9.47 1.69 3.04
CA LEU A 315 -10.28 2.87 3.29
C LEU A 315 -11.73 2.52 2.89
N ASP A 316 -12.60 2.40 3.87
CA ASP A 316 -14.02 2.19 3.65
C ASP A 316 -14.74 3.54 3.69
N LEU A 317 -15.47 3.85 2.63
CA LEU A 317 -16.15 5.10 2.40
C LEU A 317 -17.67 4.88 2.25
N SER A 318 -18.44 5.94 2.49
CA SER A 318 -19.88 5.98 2.32
C SER A 318 -20.30 7.21 1.51
N LEU A 319 -21.23 7.04 0.59
CA LEU A 319 -21.93 8.14 -0.08
C LEU A 319 -23.21 8.57 0.67
N ARG A 320 -23.47 7.95 1.81
CA ARG A 320 -24.57 8.35 2.68
C ARG A 320 -24.22 9.63 3.42
N THR A 321 -24.30 10.74 2.68
CA THR A 321 -24.08 12.09 3.22
C THR A 321 -25.37 12.61 3.85
N GLY A 322 -25.24 13.41 4.92
CA GLY A 322 -26.39 13.99 5.61
C GLY A 322 -27.07 13.05 6.64
N GLU A 323 -28.24 13.46 7.09
CA GLU A 323 -29.02 12.67 8.05
C GLU A 323 -29.73 11.50 7.38
N ASP A 324 -29.85 10.41 8.11
CA ASP A 324 -30.61 9.23 7.66
C ASP A 324 -32.09 9.60 7.47
N PRO A 325 -32.64 9.52 6.23
CA PRO A 325 -34.03 9.86 5.97
C PRO A 325 -35.03 9.09 6.83
N LEU A 326 -34.66 7.86 7.24
CA LEU A 326 -35.54 7.07 8.16
C LEU A 326 -35.60 7.64 9.59
N LYS A 327 -34.70 8.55 9.98
CA LYS A 327 -34.79 9.20 11.29
C LYS A 327 -35.88 10.24 11.36
N SER A 328 -36.22 10.87 10.25
CA SER A 328 -37.27 11.86 10.15
C SER A 328 -38.67 11.25 10.15
N ILE A 329 -38.80 9.98 9.72
CA ILE A 329 -40.11 9.29 9.62
C ILE A 329 -40.55 8.72 10.96
N ARG A 330 -41.81 8.99 11.31
CA ARG A 330 -42.44 8.47 12.53
C ARG A 330 -43.68 7.64 12.22
N PRO A 331 -43.99 6.61 13.03
CA PRO A 331 -45.27 5.90 12.94
C PRO A 331 -46.46 6.86 13.06
N GLY A 332 -47.48 6.67 12.22
CA GLY A 332 -48.66 7.51 12.11
C GLY A 332 -48.55 8.69 11.12
N GLU A 333 -47.34 8.95 10.55
CA GLU A 333 -47.21 9.96 9.49
C GLU A 333 -47.75 9.46 8.17
N ARG A 334 -48.32 10.39 7.39
CA ARG A 334 -48.89 10.11 6.07
C ARG A 334 -47.98 10.66 4.98
N HIS A 335 -47.65 9.77 4.04
CA HIS A 335 -46.79 10.11 2.91
C HIS A 335 -47.45 9.66 1.60
N GLN A 336 -47.30 10.46 0.57
CA GLN A 336 -47.60 10.05 -0.78
C GLN A 336 -46.55 9.08 -1.29
N ALA A 337 -46.98 7.96 -1.83
CA ALA A 337 -46.08 6.92 -2.33
C ALA A 337 -46.55 6.41 -3.69
N THR A 338 -45.61 5.93 -4.49
CA THR A 338 -45.85 5.31 -5.79
C THR A 338 -45.60 3.81 -5.70
N VAL A 339 -46.51 3.00 -6.20
CA VAL A 339 -46.35 1.54 -6.25
C VAL A 339 -45.24 1.18 -7.23
N ALA A 340 -44.13 0.64 -6.71
CA ALA A 340 -42.98 0.26 -7.52
C ALA A 340 -43.07 -1.18 -8.04
N ALA A 341 -43.50 -2.13 -7.20
CA ALA A 341 -43.61 -3.54 -7.55
C ALA A 341 -44.62 -4.28 -6.68
N LEU A 342 -45.11 -5.39 -7.17
CA LEU A 342 -46.07 -6.24 -6.45
C LEU A 342 -45.45 -7.61 -6.16
N ALA A 343 -45.63 -8.08 -4.93
CA ALA A 343 -45.28 -9.43 -4.48
C ALA A 343 -46.50 -10.14 -3.91
N PRO A 344 -46.56 -11.47 -3.82
CA PRO A 344 -47.70 -12.18 -3.27
C PRO A 344 -48.10 -11.79 -1.84
N PHE A 345 -47.13 -11.29 -1.06
CA PHE A 345 -47.28 -10.91 0.34
C PHE A 345 -47.55 -9.41 0.55
N GLY A 346 -47.49 -8.57 -0.52
CA GLY A 346 -47.72 -7.13 -0.40
C GLY A 346 -47.26 -6.32 -1.61
N ALA A 347 -47.37 -5.02 -1.52
CA ALA A 347 -46.90 -4.05 -2.52
C ALA A 347 -45.68 -3.30 -2.02
N PHE A 348 -44.65 -3.22 -2.83
CA PHE A 348 -43.53 -2.32 -2.60
C PHE A 348 -43.88 -0.94 -3.13
N VAL A 349 -43.74 0.06 -2.28
CA VAL A 349 -44.03 1.43 -2.62
C VAL A 349 -42.82 2.31 -2.37
N THR A 350 -42.67 3.35 -3.16
CA THR A 350 -41.63 4.36 -2.99
C THR A 350 -42.26 5.68 -2.57
N LEU A 351 -41.87 6.19 -1.41
CA LEU A 351 -42.29 7.49 -0.92
C LEU A 351 -41.69 8.60 -1.79
N SER A 352 -42.26 9.82 -1.70
CA SER A 352 -41.77 11.00 -2.41
C SER A 352 -40.30 11.29 -2.15
N ASP A 353 -39.79 10.92 -0.98
CA ASP A 353 -38.40 11.08 -0.58
C ASP A 353 -37.47 9.93 -1.09
N GLY A 354 -37.99 9.03 -1.93
CA GLY A 354 -37.28 7.90 -2.51
C GLY A 354 -37.11 6.69 -1.57
N ILE A 355 -37.74 6.72 -0.39
CA ILE A 355 -37.66 5.62 0.58
C ILE A 355 -38.61 4.50 0.14
N GLU A 356 -38.10 3.27 0.05
CA GLU A 356 -38.91 2.09 -0.23
C GLU A 356 -39.54 1.57 1.04
N GLY A 357 -40.83 1.25 0.96
CA GLY A 357 -41.61 0.62 2.03
C GLY A 357 -42.41 -0.56 1.50
N LEU A 358 -42.88 -1.40 2.40
CA LEU A 358 -43.75 -2.53 2.12
C LEU A 358 -45.16 -2.26 2.69
N VAL A 359 -46.15 -2.39 1.86
CA VAL A 359 -47.55 -2.47 2.30
C VAL A 359 -47.96 -3.95 2.29
N PRO A 360 -48.15 -4.58 3.45
CA PRO A 360 -48.62 -5.96 3.51
C PRO A 360 -49.99 -6.11 2.86
N THR A 361 -50.29 -7.30 2.33
CA THR A 361 -51.59 -7.58 1.68
C THR A 361 -52.78 -7.30 2.58
N ALA A 362 -52.59 -7.51 3.91
CA ALA A 362 -53.64 -7.22 4.91
C ALA A 362 -53.94 -5.72 5.08
N GLU A 363 -52.97 -4.85 4.73
CA GLU A 363 -53.07 -3.39 4.89
C GLU A 363 -53.37 -2.67 3.54
N LEU A 364 -53.59 -3.44 2.45
CA LEU A 364 -53.90 -2.91 1.13
C LEU A 364 -55.41 -2.67 0.93
N ALA A 365 -56.26 -3.39 1.65
CA ALA A 365 -57.70 -3.28 1.53
C ALA A 365 -58.41 -3.66 2.85
N GLU A 366 -59.59 -3.10 3.07
CA GLU A 366 -60.46 -3.41 4.23
C GLU A 366 -61.04 -4.85 4.17
N HIS A 367 -60.97 -5.49 3.00
CA HIS A 367 -61.46 -6.86 2.79
C HIS A 367 -60.34 -7.80 2.39
N PRO A 368 -60.45 -9.10 2.68
CA PRO A 368 -59.40 -10.06 2.32
C PRO A 368 -59.22 -10.14 0.81
N ILE A 369 -58.02 -9.83 0.34
CA ILE A 369 -57.60 -9.96 -1.07
C ILE A 369 -56.63 -11.13 -1.23
N ARG A 370 -56.68 -11.78 -2.40
CA ARG A 370 -55.81 -12.90 -2.69
C ARG A 370 -54.44 -12.46 -3.22
N HIS A 371 -54.45 -11.32 -3.92
CA HIS A 371 -53.23 -10.78 -4.51
C HIS A 371 -53.29 -9.24 -4.58
N PRO A 372 -52.20 -8.52 -4.32
CA PRO A 372 -52.14 -7.06 -4.41
C PRO A 372 -52.64 -6.46 -5.73
N ARG A 373 -52.50 -7.19 -6.84
CA ARG A 373 -53.01 -6.76 -8.18
C ARG A 373 -54.49 -6.52 -8.28
N GLU A 374 -55.26 -7.05 -7.33
CA GLU A 374 -56.72 -6.81 -7.29
C GLU A 374 -57.06 -5.38 -6.93
N VAL A 375 -56.10 -4.69 -6.26
CA VAL A 375 -56.36 -3.36 -5.69
C VAL A 375 -55.47 -2.29 -6.32
N VAL A 376 -54.15 -2.58 -6.51
CA VAL A 376 -53.17 -1.61 -7.00
C VAL A 376 -52.38 -2.18 -8.17
N VAL A 377 -51.85 -1.26 -9.01
CA VAL A 377 -51.01 -1.58 -10.16
C VAL A 377 -49.67 -0.81 -10.02
N PRO A 378 -48.57 -1.37 -10.49
CA PRO A 378 -47.32 -0.61 -10.53
C PRO A 378 -47.47 0.73 -11.27
N GLY A 379 -47.02 1.82 -10.64
CA GLY A 379 -47.22 3.18 -11.12
C GLY A 379 -48.35 3.96 -10.45
N ASP A 380 -49.24 3.30 -9.72
CA ASP A 380 -50.32 3.98 -8.97
C ASP A 380 -49.69 4.86 -7.86
N SER A 381 -50.28 6.05 -7.68
CA SER A 381 -49.96 6.94 -6.56
C SER A 381 -50.95 6.73 -5.43
N VAL A 382 -50.50 6.37 -4.27
CA VAL A 382 -51.30 6.02 -3.10
C VAL A 382 -50.90 6.85 -1.89
N LEU A 383 -51.85 7.21 -1.06
CA LEU A 383 -51.59 7.82 0.24
C LEU A 383 -51.34 6.69 1.25
N THR A 384 -50.15 6.68 1.84
CA THR A 384 -49.78 5.66 2.81
C THR A 384 -49.62 6.27 4.19
N GLU A 385 -49.90 5.48 5.20
CA GLU A 385 -49.63 5.80 6.62
C GLU A 385 -48.57 4.85 7.17
N VAL A 386 -47.59 5.38 7.87
CA VAL A 386 -46.47 4.60 8.45
C VAL A 386 -46.97 3.81 9.65
N THR A 387 -46.96 2.48 9.57
CA THR A 387 -47.35 1.60 10.69
C THR A 387 -46.16 1.23 11.54
N LYS A 388 -45.01 0.94 10.90
CA LYS A 388 -43.82 0.53 11.63
C LYS A 388 -42.53 0.95 10.90
N VAL A 389 -41.53 1.38 11.68
CA VAL A 389 -40.23 1.74 11.17
C VAL A 389 -39.14 0.86 11.86
N ASP A 390 -38.55 -0.04 11.12
CA ASP A 390 -37.38 -0.81 11.58
C ASP A 390 -36.10 -0.17 11.05
N ARG A 391 -35.46 0.65 11.90
CA ARG A 391 -34.21 1.37 11.56
C ARG A 391 -33.01 0.47 11.42
N GLN A 392 -33.01 -0.71 12.08
CA GLN A 392 -31.88 -1.64 12.00
C GLN A 392 -31.88 -2.43 10.69
N ARG A 393 -33.05 -2.93 10.30
CA ARG A 393 -33.24 -3.66 9.03
C ARG A 393 -33.49 -2.75 7.85
N ARG A 394 -33.73 -1.45 8.12
CA ARG A 394 -34.13 -0.44 7.14
C ARG A 394 -35.41 -0.80 6.41
N ASP A 395 -36.36 -1.39 7.14
CA ASP A 395 -37.66 -1.79 6.62
C ASP A 395 -38.71 -0.79 7.12
N LEU A 396 -39.59 -0.39 6.21
CA LEU A 396 -40.73 0.48 6.47
C LEU A 396 -42.02 -0.27 6.12
N GLU A 397 -42.87 -0.51 7.12
CA GLU A 397 -44.17 -1.08 6.91
C GLU A 397 -45.21 0.06 6.85
N LEU A 398 -46.06 0.00 5.85
CA LEU A 398 -47.04 1.03 5.54
C LEU A 398 -48.43 0.41 5.41
N SER A 399 -49.45 1.20 5.70
CA SER A 399 -50.85 0.92 5.39
C SER A 399 -51.38 1.87 4.32
N VAL A 400 -52.22 1.43 3.43
CA VAL A 400 -52.75 2.25 2.34
C VAL A 400 -54.18 2.71 2.65
N ASN A 401 -54.45 4.00 2.55
CA ASN A 401 -55.80 4.55 2.52
C ASN A 401 -56.28 4.63 1.07
N LEU A 402 -57.08 3.64 0.65
CA LEU A 402 -57.59 3.54 -0.71
C LEU A 402 -58.55 4.67 -1.12
N ALA A 403 -59.02 5.49 -0.17
CA ALA A 403 -59.89 6.63 -0.49
C ALA A 403 -59.20 7.74 -1.31
N VAL A 404 -57.85 7.67 -1.44
CA VAL A 404 -57.02 8.65 -2.15
C VAL A 404 -56.17 7.97 -3.22
N LEU A 405 -56.70 7.00 -3.92
CA LEU A 405 -55.97 6.31 -5.00
C LEU A 405 -56.08 7.14 -6.28
N VAL A 406 -54.97 7.70 -6.74
CA VAL A 406 -54.89 8.44 -8.01
C VAL A 406 -54.21 7.56 -9.05
N ARG A 407 -54.91 7.16 -10.08
CA ARG A 407 -54.38 6.40 -11.20
C ARG A 407 -53.83 7.35 -12.28
N PRO A 408 -52.69 7.08 -12.89
CA PRO A 408 -52.12 7.93 -13.92
C PRO A 408 -52.98 8.09 -15.19
N ALA A 409 -54.01 7.26 -15.37
CA ALA A 409 -54.94 7.35 -16.50
C ALA A 409 -56.00 8.44 -16.34
N ASP A 410 -56.17 9.05 -15.16
CA ASP A 410 -57.18 10.09 -14.90
C ASP A 410 -56.66 11.52 -15.19
N GLN A 411 -55.49 11.66 -15.79
CA GLN A 411 -54.87 12.92 -16.25
C GLN A 411 -54.85 13.05 -17.78
N ALA A 412 -55.89 12.57 -18.50
CA ALA A 412 -56.05 12.80 -19.93
C ALA A 412 -56.98 13.98 -20.22
#